data_68c9ea262c08ee68ca368ba992532230
#
_entry.id   68c9ea262c08ee68ca368ba992532230
#
_cell.length_a   1.000
_cell.length_b   1.000
_cell.length_c   1.000
_cell.angle_alpha   90.00
_cell.angle_beta   90.00
_cell.angle_gamma   90.00
#
_symmetry.space_group_name_H-M   'P 1'
#
loop_
_entity.id
_entity.type
_entity.pdbx_description
1 polymer ?
#
loop_
_entity_poly.entity_id
_entity_poly.type
_entity_poly.pdbx_seq_one_letter_code
_entity_poly.pdbx_strand_id
1 'polypeptide(L)'
;MHNRCNRWEIITRLHLVLSATIFWISCFSIVGTGLTASAAEMPEIQQRGYLTVAVKDNLRPLGFRDAKGNLQGLEIDLARQLALDLVGKAEAVKLEPVANRDRLSVVLDKKVDFAIARVTATESRSRIVSFSVPYYLDSTVLVTKDASAQKLNDFAKQKIAVLNNSSTIAQVRYYVPNAELVGVNSYQEARDKIETNAAFAFAADASVLSGWVQQYPQYRLLPIKLSTEPLSVVMPKGLQYDKLRRNVNEAIARYLAEGWLQQRVQYWGLP
;
A
#
# COMPACT_ATOMS: atom_id res chain seq x y z
N MET A 1 5.32 -0.04 -100.58
CA MET A 1 4.92 -1.20 -99.81
C MET A 1 5.35 -0.97 -98.35
N HIS A 2 4.40 -1.03 -97.44
CA HIS A 2 4.35 -0.61 -96.06
C HIS A 2 5.38 -1.22 -95.10
N ASN A 3 5.89 -0.39 -94.26
CA ASN A 3 6.36 -0.85 -92.92
C ASN A 3 5.81 0.07 -91.83
N ARG A 4 4.78 -0.39 -91.13
CA ARG A 4 4.33 0.15 -89.85
C ARG A 4 5.10 -0.63 -88.78
N CYS A 5 6.06 0.01 -88.12
CA CYS A 5 6.75 -0.55 -87.01
C CYS A 5 6.14 -0.05 -85.70
N ASN A 6 5.94 -0.97 -84.82
CA ASN A 6 5.22 -0.97 -83.51
C ASN A 6 5.60 0.14 -82.55
N ARG A 7 4.63 0.95 -82.22
CA ARG A 7 4.69 2.02 -81.20
C ARG A 7 4.08 1.59 -79.89
N TRP A 8 3.86 0.32 -79.66
CA TRP A 8 3.16 -0.22 -78.52
C TRP A 8 4.05 -0.92 -77.50
N GLU A 9 5.28 -1.25 -77.78
CA GLU A 9 6.16 -1.94 -76.86
C GLU A 9 6.92 -1.04 -75.87
N ILE A 10 6.97 0.28 -76.11
CA ILE A 10 7.72 1.22 -75.24
C ILE A 10 6.88 1.71 -74.06
N ILE A 11 5.56 1.66 -74.17
CA ILE A 11 4.66 2.17 -73.11
C ILE A 11 4.46 1.14 -71.98
N THR A 12 4.57 -0.15 -72.29
CA THR A 12 4.37 -1.23 -71.30
C THR A 12 5.59 -1.46 -70.36
N ARG A 13 6.78 -1.02 -70.78
CA ARG A 13 7.97 -1.14 -69.89
C ARG A 13 8.16 0.01 -68.89
N LEU A 14 7.52 1.15 -69.11
CA LEU A 14 7.63 2.32 -68.22
C LEU A 14 6.67 2.25 -67.03
N HIS A 15 5.59 1.48 -67.14
CA HIS A 15 4.64 1.29 -66.05
C HIS A 15 5.00 0.19 -65.05
N LEU A 16 5.94 -0.70 -65.39
CA LEU A 16 6.37 -1.79 -64.50
C LEU A 16 7.52 -1.38 -63.53
N VAL A 17 8.21 -0.27 -63.79
CA VAL A 17 9.30 0.21 -62.94
C VAL A 17 8.82 1.21 -61.89
N LEU A 18 7.67 1.87 -62.11
CA LEU A 18 7.10 2.82 -61.12
C LEU A 18 6.24 2.16 -60.05
N SER A 19 5.79 0.92 -60.20
CA SER A 19 4.97 0.20 -59.22
C SER A 19 5.78 -0.59 -58.20
N ALA A 20 7.08 -0.76 -58.39
CA ALA A 20 7.95 -1.52 -57.48
C ALA A 20 8.60 -0.66 -56.37
N THR A 21 8.55 0.67 -56.46
CA THR A 21 9.18 1.59 -55.50
C THR A 21 8.21 2.17 -54.45
N ILE A 22 6.91 1.92 -54.57
CA ILE A 22 5.89 2.44 -53.62
C ILE A 22 5.50 1.40 -52.55
N PHE A 23 5.97 0.16 -52.64
CA PHE A 23 5.55 -0.92 -51.73
C PHE A 23 6.52 -1.19 -50.54
N TRP A 24 7.53 -0.35 -50.35
CA TRP A 24 8.54 -0.54 -49.30
C TRP A 24 8.57 0.53 -48.21
N ILE A 25 7.56 1.41 -48.08
CA ILE A 25 7.48 2.48 -47.07
C ILE A 25 6.31 2.32 -46.12
N SER A 26 5.68 1.16 -46.03
CA SER A 26 4.52 0.96 -45.16
C SER A 26 4.61 -0.24 -44.24
N CYS A 27 5.72 -0.41 -43.50
CA CYS A 27 5.76 -1.35 -42.39
C CYS A 27 6.80 -0.92 -41.33
N PHE A 28 6.82 0.37 -40.98
CA PHE A 28 7.35 0.76 -39.66
C PHE A 28 6.15 0.86 -38.72
N SER A 29 5.55 -0.31 -38.42
CA SER A 29 4.64 -0.43 -37.30
C SER A 29 5.44 -0.05 -36.07
N ILE A 30 5.16 1.14 -35.55
CA ILE A 30 5.54 1.51 -34.19
C ILE A 30 4.86 0.48 -33.29
N VAL A 31 5.58 -0.57 -32.97
CA VAL A 31 5.28 -1.41 -31.81
C VAL A 31 5.48 -0.49 -30.61
N GLY A 32 4.44 0.25 -30.28
CA GLY A 32 4.32 0.89 -28.99
C GLY A 32 4.41 -0.21 -27.95
N THR A 33 5.61 -0.46 -27.44
CA THR A 33 5.80 -1.24 -26.24
C THR A 33 5.08 -0.47 -25.14
N GLY A 34 3.81 -0.82 -24.96
CA GLY A 34 3.11 -0.48 -23.73
C GLY A 34 3.98 -0.98 -22.61
N LEU A 35 4.63 -0.08 -21.89
CA LEU A 35 5.32 -0.38 -20.64
C LEU A 35 4.25 -0.88 -19.67
N THR A 36 3.97 -2.19 -19.73
CA THR A 36 3.23 -2.83 -18.66
C THR A 36 4.07 -2.63 -17.41
N ALA A 37 3.53 -1.90 -16.43
CA ALA A 37 4.15 -1.78 -15.12
C ALA A 37 4.30 -3.20 -14.57
N SER A 38 5.50 -3.74 -14.65
CA SER A 38 5.87 -5.04 -14.09
C SER A 38 6.64 -4.77 -12.80
N ALA A 39 6.35 -5.51 -11.74
CA ALA A 39 7.23 -5.49 -10.56
C ALA A 39 8.63 -5.84 -11.04
N ALA A 40 9.53 -4.88 -10.90
CA ALA A 40 10.84 -4.96 -11.50
C ALA A 40 11.85 -5.62 -10.53
N GLU A 41 12.82 -6.33 -11.09
CA GLU A 41 14.02 -6.73 -10.35
C GLU A 41 14.85 -5.51 -9.98
N MET A 42 15.72 -5.61 -8.99
CA MET A 42 16.51 -4.47 -8.51
C MET A 42 17.32 -3.76 -9.63
N PRO A 43 17.94 -4.47 -10.59
CA PRO A 43 18.61 -3.81 -11.71
C PRO A 43 17.67 -2.99 -12.60
N GLU A 44 16.47 -3.48 -12.86
CA GLU A 44 15.44 -2.79 -13.65
C GLU A 44 14.95 -1.52 -12.94
N ILE A 45 14.75 -1.59 -11.61
CA ILE A 45 14.40 -0.43 -10.76
C ILE A 45 15.49 0.64 -10.87
N GLN A 46 16.76 0.25 -10.76
CA GLN A 46 17.90 1.16 -10.87
C GLN A 46 18.02 1.78 -12.27
N GLN A 47 17.82 0.99 -13.33
CA GLN A 47 17.84 1.47 -14.71
C GLN A 47 16.68 2.43 -14.98
N ARG A 48 15.48 2.13 -14.47
CA ARG A 48 14.27 2.96 -14.57
C ARG A 48 14.40 4.25 -13.77
N GLY A 49 15.16 4.23 -12.67
CA GLY A 49 15.46 5.38 -11.84
C GLY A 49 14.34 5.82 -10.90
N TYR A 50 13.32 5.00 -10.67
CA TYR A 50 12.25 5.27 -9.69
C TYR A 50 11.63 3.96 -9.16
N LEU A 51 10.97 4.06 -7.99
CA LEU A 51 10.14 3.01 -7.42
C LEU A 51 8.67 3.21 -7.76
N THR A 52 7.92 2.11 -7.86
CA THR A 52 6.45 2.12 -7.88
C THR A 52 5.96 1.40 -6.62
N VAL A 53 5.26 2.14 -5.74
CA VAL A 53 4.89 1.65 -4.40
C VAL A 53 3.39 1.81 -4.17
N ALA A 54 2.71 0.70 -3.86
CA ALA A 54 1.32 0.73 -3.44
C ALA A 54 1.22 1.24 -2.00
N VAL A 55 0.34 2.22 -1.76
CA VAL A 55 0.16 2.90 -0.47
C VAL A 55 -1.31 3.09 -0.12
N LYS A 56 -1.60 3.40 1.15
CA LYS A 56 -2.92 3.94 1.54
C LYS A 56 -2.98 5.44 1.29
N ASP A 57 -4.19 5.94 1.00
CA ASP A 57 -4.44 7.38 0.84
C ASP A 57 -5.59 7.91 1.70
N ASN A 58 -6.18 7.04 2.52
CA ASN A 58 -7.35 7.33 3.34
C ASN A 58 -7.21 6.81 4.78
N LEU A 59 -5.98 6.56 5.24
CA LEU A 59 -5.70 5.97 6.54
C LEU A 59 -4.70 6.83 7.33
N ARG A 60 -5.18 7.88 7.99
CA ARG A 60 -4.38 8.70 8.91
C ARG A 60 -4.02 7.87 10.16
N PRO A 61 -2.80 7.97 10.67
CA PRO A 61 -1.65 8.76 10.20
C PRO A 61 -0.66 7.96 9.34
N LEU A 62 -1.01 6.75 8.88
CA LEU A 62 -0.12 5.87 8.11
C LEU A 62 0.06 6.34 6.66
N GLY A 63 -1.04 6.45 5.90
CA GLY A 63 -1.04 6.93 4.52
C GLY A 63 -2.38 7.60 4.19
N PHE A 64 -2.36 8.91 3.95
CA PHE A 64 -3.57 9.71 3.74
C PHE A 64 -3.28 10.94 2.88
N ARG A 65 -4.35 11.59 2.40
CA ARG A 65 -4.24 12.86 1.70
C ARG A 65 -4.47 14.03 2.66
N ASP A 66 -3.64 15.06 2.53
CA ASP A 66 -3.87 16.35 3.20
C ASP A 66 -5.00 17.15 2.53
N ALA A 67 -5.30 18.33 3.05
CA ALA A 67 -6.33 19.21 2.49
C ALA A 67 -6.03 19.69 1.06
N LYS A 68 -4.78 19.60 0.62
CA LYS A 68 -4.33 19.95 -0.75
C LYS A 68 -4.29 18.73 -1.67
N GLY A 69 -4.64 17.52 -1.16
CA GLY A 69 -4.61 16.28 -1.91
C GLY A 69 -3.26 15.56 -1.93
N ASN A 70 -2.23 16.08 -1.25
CA ASN A 70 -0.90 15.47 -1.21
C ASN A 70 -0.90 14.25 -0.30
N LEU A 71 -0.23 13.18 -0.75
CA LEU A 71 0.00 11.99 0.05
C LEU A 71 1.03 12.24 1.15
N GLN A 72 0.69 11.88 2.39
CA GLN A 72 1.56 11.97 3.55
C GLN A 72 1.21 10.92 4.61
N GLY A 73 2.07 10.73 5.61
CA GLY A 73 1.94 9.74 6.67
C GLY A 73 3.19 8.89 6.82
N LEU A 74 3.24 8.08 7.87
CA LEU A 74 4.39 7.23 8.18
C LEU A 74 4.82 6.35 6.99
N GLU A 75 3.87 5.73 6.32
CA GLU A 75 4.12 4.82 5.20
C GLU A 75 4.58 5.56 3.94
N ILE A 76 4.14 6.80 3.75
CA ILE A 76 4.58 7.67 2.66
C ILE A 76 6.03 8.13 2.90
N ASP A 77 6.36 8.50 4.14
CA ASP A 77 7.73 8.86 4.52
C ASP A 77 8.68 7.66 4.32
N LEU A 78 8.24 6.45 4.72
CA LEU A 78 9.00 5.22 4.51
C LEU A 78 9.22 4.92 3.02
N ALA A 79 8.20 5.10 2.17
CA ALA A 79 8.31 4.90 0.74
C ALA A 79 9.34 5.86 0.11
N ARG A 80 9.35 7.13 0.50
CA ARG A 80 10.31 8.14 0.05
C ARG A 80 11.73 7.84 0.55
N GLN A 81 11.86 7.42 1.81
CA GLN A 81 13.15 7.07 2.38
C GLN A 81 13.77 5.84 1.68
N LEU A 82 12.94 4.82 1.37
CA LEU A 82 13.38 3.69 0.57
C LEU A 82 13.77 4.10 -0.86
N ALA A 83 13.07 5.06 -1.47
CA ALA A 83 13.46 5.58 -2.78
C ALA A 83 14.83 6.30 -2.74
N LEU A 84 15.07 7.08 -1.69
CA LEU A 84 16.39 7.69 -1.49
C LEU A 84 17.50 6.65 -1.43
N ASP A 85 17.30 5.56 -0.69
CA ASP A 85 18.32 4.53 -0.52
C ASP A 85 18.49 3.63 -1.75
N LEU A 86 17.43 3.28 -2.43
CA LEU A 86 17.45 2.30 -3.52
C LEU A 86 17.77 2.92 -4.89
N VAL A 87 17.37 4.18 -5.09
CA VAL A 87 17.52 4.90 -6.39
C VAL A 87 18.15 6.30 -6.27
N GLY A 88 18.54 6.71 -5.06
CA GLY A 88 19.33 7.92 -4.82
C GLY A 88 18.55 9.23 -4.69
N LYS A 89 17.20 9.21 -4.76
CA LYS A 89 16.35 10.41 -4.64
C LYS A 89 15.02 10.06 -3.96
N ALA A 90 14.64 10.81 -2.92
CA ALA A 90 13.40 10.59 -2.18
C ALA A 90 12.13 10.78 -3.05
N GLU A 91 12.19 11.68 -4.03
CA GLU A 91 11.10 11.99 -4.95
C GLU A 91 10.98 10.95 -6.09
N ALA A 92 11.99 10.08 -6.26
CA ALA A 92 11.98 9.03 -7.28
C ALA A 92 11.08 7.85 -6.88
N VAL A 93 9.85 8.15 -6.50
CA VAL A 93 8.83 7.18 -6.12
C VAL A 93 7.48 7.55 -6.71
N LYS A 94 6.87 6.61 -7.41
CA LYS A 94 5.49 6.67 -7.88
C LYS A 94 4.61 5.99 -6.85
N LEU A 95 3.78 6.76 -6.16
CA LEU A 95 2.86 6.28 -5.14
C LEU A 95 1.52 5.94 -5.76
N GLU A 96 1.11 4.66 -5.65
CA GLU A 96 -0.14 4.15 -6.21
C GLU A 96 -1.13 3.84 -5.07
N PRO A 97 -2.18 4.65 -4.89
CA PRO A 97 -3.20 4.38 -3.88
C PRO A 97 -3.95 3.07 -4.13
N VAL A 98 -4.13 2.26 -3.07
CA VAL A 98 -4.82 0.97 -3.19
C VAL A 98 -5.89 0.77 -2.13
N ALA A 99 -6.97 0.09 -2.51
CA ALA A 99 -7.99 -0.37 -1.56
C ALA A 99 -7.45 -1.53 -0.69
N ASN A 100 -8.07 -1.75 0.47
CA ASN A 100 -7.64 -2.81 1.40
C ASN A 100 -7.61 -4.20 0.75
N ARG A 101 -8.58 -4.52 -0.11
CA ARG A 101 -8.69 -5.81 -0.79
C ARG A 101 -7.59 -6.04 -1.82
N ASP A 102 -7.02 -4.97 -2.39
CA ASP A 102 -6.12 -5.02 -3.55
C ASP A 102 -4.63 -4.97 -3.15
N ARG A 103 -4.32 -4.80 -1.84
CA ARG A 103 -2.94 -4.59 -1.34
C ARG A 103 -1.97 -5.72 -1.68
N LEU A 104 -2.44 -6.96 -1.78
CA LEU A 104 -1.61 -8.11 -2.14
C LEU A 104 -1.66 -8.39 -3.65
N SER A 105 -2.84 -8.26 -4.28
CA SER A 105 -3.00 -8.57 -5.70
C SER A 105 -2.16 -7.65 -6.59
N VAL A 106 -2.05 -6.35 -6.28
CA VAL A 106 -1.21 -5.44 -7.07
C VAL A 106 0.27 -5.82 -7.07
N VAL A 107 0.76 -6.46 -5.99
CA VAL A 107 2.12 -7.01 -5.90
C VAL A 107 2.23 -8.33 -6.66
N LEU A 108 1.25 -9.23 -6.50
CA LEU A 108 1.20 -10.51 -7.21
C LEU A 108 1.08 -10.33 -8.72
N ASP A 109 0.27 -9.36 -9.14
CA ASP A 109 0.08 -8.99 -10.55
C ASP A 109 1.25 -8.16 -11.12
N LYS A 110 2.28 -7.91 -10.32
CA LYS A 110 3.47 -7.13 -10.68
C LYS A 110 3.15 -5.69 -11.17
N LYS A 111 2.08 -5.10 -10.68
CA LYS A 111 1.70 -3.70 -11.00
C LYS A 111 2.54 -2.68 -10.24
N VAL A 112 3.15 -3.09 -9.14
CA VAL A 112 4.04 -2.28 -8.29
C VAL A 112 5.26 -3.11 -7.89
N ASP A 113 6.35 -2.45 -7.50
CA ASP A 113 7.54 -3.12 -7.01
C ASP A 113 7.30 -3.74 -5.62
N PHE A 114 6.58 -3.01 -4.77
CA PHE A 114 6.16 -3.48 -3.46
C PHE A 114 4.99 -2.64 -2.91
N ALA A 115 4.42 -3.09 -1.80
CA ALA A 115 3.36 -2.33 -1.12
C ALA A 115 3.76 -1.98 0.33
N ILE A 116 3.47 -0.75 0.72
CA ILE A 116 3.54 -0.24 2.10
C ILE A 116 2.15 0.32 2.41
N ALA A 117 1.24 -0.54 2.86
CA ALA A 117 -0.18 -0.23 2.89
C ALA A 117 -0.90 -0.90 4.07
N ARG A 118 -0.34 -0.79 5.27
CA ARG A 118 -0.84 -1.40 6.51
C ARG A 118 -1.11 -2.91 6.33
N VAL A 119 -0.10 -3.64 5.93
CA VAL A 119 -0.21 -5.10 5.76
C VAL A 119 0.50 -5.82 6.90
N THR A 120 -0.28 -6.51 7.73
CA THR A 120 0.25 -7.40 8.77
C THR A 120 0.91 -8.62 8.11
N ALA A 121 2.15 -8.89 8.48
CA ALA A 121 2.84 -10.10 8.08
C ALA A 121 2.22 -11.30 8.81
N THR A 122 1.68 -12.25 8.06
CA THR A 122 1.11 -13.50 8.60
C THR A 122 1.66 -14.70 7.85
N GLU A 123 1.67 -15.86 8.50
CA GLU A 123 2.14 -17.10 7.88
C GLU A 123 1.36 -17.44 6.58
N SER A 124 0.05 -17.28 6.59
CA SER A 124 -0.78 -17.54 5.41
C SER A 124 -0.40 -16.64 4.21
N ARG A 125 -0.15 -15.36 4.45
CA ARG A 125 0.28 -14.41 3.42
C ARG A 125 1.71 -14.66 2.95
N SER A 126 2.61 -15.08 3.86
CA SER A 126 4.00 -15.43 3.51
C SER A 126 4.13 -16.61 2.54
N ARG A 127 3.05 -17.38 2.34
CA ARG A 127 3.02 -18.45 1.31
C ARG A 127 3.01 -17.87 -0.10
N ILE A 128 2.44 -16.69 -0.32
CA ILE A 128 2.23 -16.09 -1.65
C ILE A 128 3.08 -14.84 -1.92
N VAL A 129 3.48 -14.09 -0.88
CA VAL A 129 4.32 -12.88 -0.98
C VAL A 129 5.51 -12.98 -0.04
N SER A 130 6.50 -12.11 -0.23
CA SER A 130 7.59 -11.89 0.72
C SER A 130 7.31 -10.67 1.58
N PHE A 131 7.72 -10.72 2.85
CA PHE A 131 7.65 -9.62 3.79
C PHE A 131 9.04 -9.13 4.17
N SER A 132 9.14 -7.84 4.45
CA SER A 132 10.32 -7.26 5.12
C SER A 132 10.29 -7.59 6.63
N VAL A 133 11.38 -7.26 7.33
CA VAL A 133 11.32 -7.01 8.77
C VAL A 133 10.24 -5.94 9.04
N PRO A 134 9.53 -6.01 10.18
CA PRO A 134 8.47 -5.05 10.48
C PRO A 134 9.02 -3.62 10.60
N TYR A 135 8.34 -2.66 9.98
CA TYR A 135 8.63 -1.23 10.16
C TYR A 135 7.82 -0.60 11.29
N TYR A 136 6.73 -1.25 11.72
CA TYR A 136 5.89 -0.82 12.83
C TYR A 136 5.20 -2.03 13.48
N LEU A 137 5.07 -2.00 14.80
CA LEU A 137 4.30 -3.00 15.55
C LEU A 137 2.97 -2.38 15.98
N ASP A 138 1.94 -2.66 15.20
CA ASP A 138 0.57 -2.26 15.52
C ASP A 138 -0.02 -3.15 16.61
N SER A 139 -1.17 -2.77 17.14
CA SER A 139 -1.86 -3.51 18.19
C SER A 139 -3.35 -3.22 18.18
N THR A 140 -4.16 -4.13 18.69
CA THR A 140 -5.55 -3.82 19.06
C THR A 140 -5.56 -3.04 20.37
N VAL A 141 -6.28 -1.92 20.39
CA VAL A 141 -6.53 -1.10 21.60
C VAL A 141 -8.00 -0.72 21.71
N LEU A 142 -8.38 -0.16 22.84
CA LEU A 142 -9.72 0.37 23.11
C LEU A 142 -9.70 1.91 23.04
N VAL A 143 -10.72 2.50 22.42
CA VAL A 143 -11.01 3.94 22.47
C VAL A 143 -12.32 4.16 23.19
N THR A 144 -12.40 5.19 24.02
CA THR A 144 -13.59 5.58 24.79
C THR A 144 -13.62 7.09 25.03
N LYS A 145 -14.78 7.64 25.37
CA LYS A 145 -14.94 9.01 25.90
C LYS A 145 -14.83 9.08 27.42
N ASP A 146 -14.99 7.95 28.09
CA ASP A 146 -14.98 7.92 29.55
C ASP A 146 -13.56 8.09 30.10
N ALA A 147 -13.35 9.20 30.81
CA ALA A 147 -12.06 9.52 31.41
C ALA A 147 -11.73 8.62 32.62
N SER A 148 -12.72 8.01 33.25
CA SER A 148 -12.54 7.14 34.42
C SER A 148 -12.05 5.74 34.08
N ALA A 149 -12.32 5.26 32.84
CA ALA A 149 -11.90 3.94 32.40
C ALA A 149 -10.39 3.89 32.15
N GLN A 150 -9.60 3.26 33.05
CA GLN A 150 -8.15 3.24 33.03
C GLN A 150 -7.56 1.85 32.74
N LYS A 151 -8.29 0.80 33.08
CA LYS A 151 -7.83 -0.59 33.02
C LYS A 151 -8.89 -1.49 32.39
N LEU A 152 -8.50 -2.67 31.91
CA LEU A 152 -9.39 -3.60 31.19
C LEU A 152 -10.61 -4.00 32.01
N ASN A 153 -10.48 -4.10 33.34
CA ASN A 153 -11.60 -4.46 34.19
C ASN A 153 -12.74 -3.43 34.19
N ASP A 154 -12.45 -2.16 33.86
CA ASP A 154 -13.44 -1.10 33.77
C ASP A 154 -14.38 -1.32 32.56
N PHE A 155 -13.99 -2.15 31.63
CA PHE A 155 -14.78 -2.56 30.46
C PHE A 155 -15.54 -3.88 30.67
N ALA A 156 -15.35 -4.54 31.80
CA ALA A 156 -16.13 -5.74 32.16
C ALA A 156 -17.63 -5.39 32.23
N LYS A 157 -18.48 -6.22 31.59
CA LYS A 157 -19.92 -6.01 31.46
C LYS A 157 -20.34 -4.74 30.69
N GLN A 158 -19.35 -4.04 30.07
CA GLN A 158 -19.64 -2.92 29.19
C GLN A 158 -19.85 -3.40 27.75
N LYS A 159 -20.56 -2.60 26.96
CA LYS A 159 -20.74 -2.81 25.53
C LYS A 159 -19.52 -2.28 24.77
N ILE A 160 -18.81 -3.17 24.06
CA ILE A 160 -17.66 -2.80 23.25
C ILE A 160 -18.01 -3.02 21.77
N ALA A 161 -18.01 -1.94 20.99
CA ALA A 161 -18.15 -2.02 19.54
C ALA A 161 -16.89 -2.69 18.94
N VAL A 162 -17.10 -3.54 17.93
CA VAL A 162 -16.04 -4.19 17.15
C VAL A 162 -16.48 -4.27 15.68
N LEU A 163 -15.54 -4.11 14.75
CA LEU A 163 -15.86 -4.32 13.34
C LEU A 163 -16.21 -5.78 13.08
N ASN A 164 -17.30 -6.01 12.37
CA ASN A 164 -17.70 -7.34 11.94
C ASN A 164 -16.57 -7.99 11.13
N ASN A 165 -16.36 -9.29 11.34
CA ASN A 165 -15.32 -10.09 10.69
C ASN A 165 -13.86 -9.61 10.93
N SER A 166 -13.60 -8.81 11.99
CA SER A 166 -12.25 -8.41 12.35
C SER A 166 -11.58 -9.39 13.33
N SER A 167 -10.26 -9.47 13.29
CA SER A 167 -9.44 -10.21 14.26
C SER A 167 -9.58 -9.66 15.69
N THR A 168 -9.94 -8.38 15.82
CA THR A 168 -10.17 -7.68 17.08
C THR A 168 -11.21 -8.38 17.96
N ILE A 169 -12.22 -9.04 17.38
CA ILE A 169 -13.24 -9.80 18.13
C ILE A 169 -12.60 -10.85 19.03
N ALA A 170 -11.66 -11.61 18.52
CA ALA A 170 -10.97 -12.65 19.29
C ALA A 170 -10.12 -12.04 20.42
N GLN A 171 -9.45 -10.92 20.14
CA GLN A 171 -8.63 -10.22 21.14
C GLN A 171 -9.49 -9.69 22.29
N VAL A 172 -10.59 -9.01 21.98
CA VAL A 172 -11.49 -8.49 23.03
C VAL A 172 -12.08 -9.61 23.87
N ARG A 173 -12.54 -10.70 23.24
CA ARG A 173 -13.07 -11.87 23.98
C ARG A 173 -12.06 -12.50 24.92
N TYR A 174 -10.79 -12.52 24.53
CA TYR A 174 -9.72 -13.08 25.36
C TYR A 174 -9.38 -12.18 26.56
N TYR A 175 -9.20 -10.87 26.32
CA TYR A 175 -8.75 -9.94 27.35
C TYR A 175 -9.87 -9.33 28.20
N VAL A 176 -11.09 -9.25 27.67
CA VAL A 176 -12.28 -8.70 28.33
C VAL A 176 -13.46 -9.68 28.15
N PRO A 177 -13.35 -10.90 28.69
CA PRO A 177 -14.30 -12.00 28.39
C PRO A 177 -15.76 -11.69 28.82
N ASN A 178 -15.93 -10.80 29.78
CA ASN A 178 -17.25 -10.42 30.31
C ASN A 178 -17.85 -9.21 29.59
N ALA A 179 -17.22 -8.65 28.56
CA ALA A 179 -17.77 -7.56 27.77
C ALA A 179 -18.85 -8.08 26.81
N GLU A 180 -19.87 -7.26 26.57
CA GLU A 180 -20.86 -7.47 25.52
C GLU A 180 -20.33 -6.89 24.20
N LEU A 181 -20.15 -7.72 23.15
CA LEU A 181 -19.66 -7.24 21.86
C LEU A 181 -20.81 -6.77 20.97
N VAL A 182 -20.69 -5.54 20.46
CA VAL A 182 -21.61 -4.92 19.52
C VAL A 182 -20.94 -4.86 18.14
N GLY A 183 -21.39 -5.69 17.20
CA GLY A 183 -20.87 -5.67 15.83
C GLY A 183 -21.25 -4.40 15.08
N VAL A 184 -20.29 -3.79 14.37
CA VAL A 184 -20.48 -2.63 13.50
C VAL A 184 -19.84 -2.87 12.14
N ASN A 185 -20.28 -2.16 11.10
CA ASN A 185 -19.79 -2.32 9.73
C ASN A 185 -18.79 -1.22 9.31
N SER A 186 -18.69 -0.15 10.10
CA SER A 186 -17.79 0.96 9.80
C SER A 186 -17.29 1.66 11.08
N TYR A 187 -16.18 2.40 10.94
CA TYR A 187 -15.67 3.29 12.00
C TYR A 187 -16.68 4.40 12.35
N GLN A 188 -17.43 4.87 11.36
CA GLN A 188 -18.49 5.86 11.58
C GLN A 188 -19.59 5.28 12.47
N GLU A 189 -20.09 4.09 12.15
CA GLU A 189 -21.10 3.40 12.97
C GLU A 189 -20.58 3.14 14.39
N ALA A 190 -19.31 2.76 14.56
CA ALA A 190 -18.71 2.60 15.88
C ALA A 190 -18.74 3.91 16.69
N ARG A 191 -18.44 5.04 16.05
CA ARG A 191 -18.52 6.36 16.69
C ARG A 191 -19.94 6.70 17.08
N ASP A 192 -20.89 6.50 16.18
CA ASP A 192 -22.30 6.79 16.46
C ASP A 192 -22.83 5.95 17.63
N LYS A 193 -22.38 4.69 17.77
CA LYS A 193 -22.69 3.84 18.95
C LYS A 193 -22.15 4.43 20.24
N ILE A 194 -20.93 4.98 20.24
CA ILE A 194 -20.36 5.63 21.44
C ILE A 194 -21.05 6.95 21.72
N GLU A 195 -21.34 7.77 20.69
CA GLU A 195 -22.04 9.05 20.87
C GLU A 195 -23.45 8.89 21.45
N THR A 196 -24.15 7.84 21.07
CA THR A 196 -25.49 7.51 21.57
C THR A 196 -25.49 6.66 22.85
N ASN A 197 -24.32 6.39 23.46
CA ASN A 197 -24.15 5.48 24.59
C ASN A 197 -24.65 4.04 24.33
N ALA A 198 -24.81 3.64 23.08
CA ALA A 198 -25.12 2.28 22.68
C ALA A 198 -23.88 1.35 22.77
N ALA A 199 -22.67 1.93 22.84
CA ALA A 199 -21.43 1.27 23.18
C ALA A 199 -20.63 2.19 24.13
N PHE A 200 -19.90 1.58 25.08
CA PHE A 200 -19.01 2.27 26.01
C PHE A 200 -17.63 2.55 25.39
N ALA A 201 -17.21 1.67 24.50
CA ALA A 201 -15.92 1.75 23.83
C ALA A 201 -15.98 1.14 22.43
N PHE A 202 -14.93 1.37 21.65
CA PHE A 202 -14.68 0.68 20.40
C PHE A 202 -13.27 0.08 20.42
N ALA A 203 -13.14 -1.15 19.95
CA ALA A 203 -11.87 -1.85 19.82
C ALA A 203 -11.46 -1.94 18.35
N ALA A 204 -10.26 -1.45 18.05
CA ALA A 204 -9.66 -1.53 16.71
C ALA A 204 -8.13 -1.36 16.80
N ASP A 205 -7.49 -1.31 15.64
CA ASP A 205 -6.04 -1.14 15.53
C ASP A 205 -5.60 0.24 16.04
N ALA A 206 -4.54 0.26 16.83
CA ALA A 206 -4.00 1.47 17.47
C ALA A 206 -3.61 2.53 16.45
N SER A 207 -3.02 2.12 15.31
CA SER A 207 -2.68 3.03 14.22
C SER A 207 -3.90 3.75 13.64
N VAL A 208 -5.04 3.08 13.52
CA VAL A 208 -6.29 3.68 13.03
C VAL A 208 -6.91 4.58 14.09
N LEU A 209 -6.98 4.10 15.34
CA LEU A 209 -7.58 4.85 16.44
C LEU A 209 -6.74 6.08 16.83
N SER A 210 -5.42 6.08 16.60
CA SER A 210 -4.59 7.28 16.74
C SER A 210 -5.05 8.40 15.80
N GLY A 211 -5.35 8.09 14.55
CA GLY A 211 -5.94 9.05 13.63
C GLY A 211 -7.32 9.53 14.08
N TRP A 212 -8.11 8.66 14.71
CA TRP A 212 -9.41 9.04 15.26
C TRP A 212 -9.26 10.05 16.41
N VAL A 213 -8.44 9.78 17.43
CA VAL A 213 -8.28 10.70 18.57
C VAL A 213 -7.62 12.02 18.18
N GLN A 214 -6.81 12.05 17.14
CA GLN A 214 -6.28 13.28 16.56
C GLN A 214 -7.40 14.16 15.95
N GLN A 215 -8.43 13.56 15.38
CA GLN A 215 -9.57 14.27 14.78
C GLN A 215 -10.66 14.60 15.81
N TYR A 216 -10.80 13.80 16.84
CA TYR A 216 -11.86 13.88 17.85
C TYR A 216 -11.26 13.85 19.27
N PRO A 217 -10.78 14.98 19.79
CA PRO A 217 -10.02 15.04 21.06
C PRO A 217 -10.83 14.63 22.33
N GLN A 218 -12.15 14.53 22.22
CA GLN A 218 -13.00 14.00 23.30
C GLN A 218 -12.82 12.50 23.55
N TYR A 219 -12.21 11.79 22.60
CA TYR A 219 -11.87 10.39 22.74
C TYR A 219 -10.43 10.21 23.24
N ARG A 220 -10.19 9.09 23.88
CA ARG A 220 -8.86 8.69 24.31
C ARG A 220 -8.63 7.20 24.09
N LEU A 221 -7.39 6.83 23.85
CA LEU A 221 -6.96 5.45 23.79
C LEU A 221 -6.70 4.93 25.18
N LEU A 222 -7.10 3.68 25.43
CA LEU A 222 -6.62 2.96 26.61
C LEU A 222 -5.15 2.56 26.36
N PRO A 223 -4.21 2.84 27.27
CA PRO A 223 -2.78 2.56 27.07
C PRO A 223 -2.43 1.06 27.29
N ILE A 224 -3.31 0.16 26.87
CA ILE A 224 -3.16 -1.29 27.01
C ILE A 224 -3.33 -1.92 25.62
N LYS A 225 -2.30 -2.64 25.17
CA LYS A 225 -2.28 -3.34 23.90
C LYS A 225 -2.84 -4.76 24.06
N LEU A 226 -3.84 -5.11 23.26
CA LEU A 226 -4.46 -6.45 23.28
C LEU A 226 -3.83 -7.41 22.26
N SER A 227 -2.99 -6.93 21.36
CA SER A 227 -2.30 -7.75 20.36
C SER A 227 -0.97 -7.11 19.95
N THR A 228 -0.18 -7.85 19.16
CA THR A 228 0.98 -7.31 18.44
C THR A 228 0.86 -7.73 17.00
N GLU A 229 0.81 -6.76 16.10
CA GLU A 229 0.59 -6.97 14.67
C GLU A 229 1.74 -6.35 13.87
N PRO A 230 2.69 -7.16 13.37
CA PRO A 230 3.84 -6.63 12.62
C PRO A 230 3.41 -6.12 11.25
N LEU A 231 3.52 -4.82 11.01
CA LEU A 231 3.32 -4.21 9.70
C LEU A 231 4.63 -4.25 8.91
N SER A 232 4.59 -4.80 7.71
CA SER A 232 5.77 -5.04 6.89
C SER A 232 5.55 -4.62 5.45
N VAL A 233 6.64 -4.33 4.74
CA VAL A 233 6.63 -4.12 3.29
C VAL A 233 6.32 -5.44 2.61
N VAL A 234 5.37 -5.42 1.68
CA VAL A 234 4.97 -6.59 0.89
C VAL A 234 5.70 -6.55 -0.45
N MET A 235 6.47 -7.59 -0.74
CA MET A 235 7.27 -7.71 -1.95
C MET A 235 6.89 -8.97 -2.75
N PRO A 236 7.13 -9.00 -4.07
CA PRO A 236 6.97 -10.22 -4.85
C PRO A 236 7.83 -11.36 -4.30
N LYS A 237 7.34 -12.59 -4.45
CA LYS A 237 8.06 -13.79 -4.05
C LYS A 237 8.82 -14.38 -5.25
N GLY A 238 10.04 -14.83 -5.02
CA GLY A 238 10.89 -15.45 -6.04
C GLY A 238 12.37 -15.06 -5.87
N LEU A 239 13.27 -15.89 -6.35
CA LEU A 239 14.73 -15.69 -6.22
C LEU A 239 15.21 -14.44 -6.96
N GLN A 240 14.55 -14.07 -8.06
CA GLN A 240 14.86 -12.86 -8.83
C GLN A 240 14.67 -11.59 -8.02
N TYR A 241 13.79 -11.60 -7.00
CA TYR A 241 13.53 -10.45 -6.13
C TYR A 241 14.37 -10.44 -4.84
N ASP A 242 15.28 -11.39 -4.68
CA ASP A 242 16.09 -11.51 -3.44
C ASP A 242 16.94 -10.28 -3.18
N LYS A 243 17.49 -9.64 -4.23
CA LYS A 243 18.28 -8.41 -4.07
C LYS A 243 17.40 -7.26 -3.57
N LEU A 244 16.19 -7.10 -4.14
CA LEU A 244 15.22 -6.10 -3.66
C LEU A 244 14.86 -6.35 -2.19
N ARG A 245 14.53 -7.61 -1.85
CA ARG A 245 14.17 -8.00 -0.48
C ARG A 245 15.29 -7.73 0.52
N ARG A 246 16.54 -8.08 0.19
CA ARG A 246 17.71 -7.78 1.05
C ARG A 246 17.88 -6.29 1.25
N ASN A 247 17.91 -5.51 0.18
CA ASN A 247 18.10 -4.06 0.25
C ASN A 247 17.01 -3.38 1.10
N VAL A 248 15.73 -3.77 0.93
CA VAL A 248 14.62 -3.25 1.74
C VAL A 248 14.78 -3.64 3.21
N ASN A 249 15.17 -4.89 3.51
CA ASN A 249 15.41 -5.34 4.89
C ASN A 249 16.56 -4.60 5.56
N GLU A 250 17.68 -4.46 4.87
CA GLU A 250 18.86 -3.73 5.35
C GLU A 250 18.54 -2.25 5.61
N ALA A 251 17.78 -1.62 4.72
CA ALA A 251 17.33 -0.24 4.88
C ALA A 251 16.43 -0.10 6.13
N ILE A 252 15.40 -0.94 6.27
CA ILE A 252 14.49 -0.87 7.44
C ILE A 252 15.24 -1.18 8.74
N ALA A 253 16.13 -2.18 8.75
CA ALA A 253 16.95 -2.49 9.92
C ALA A 253 17.83 -1.31 10.33
N ARG A 254 18.41 -0.60 9.38
CA ARG A 254 19.17 0.63 9.62
C ARG A 254 18.28 1.75 10.16
N TYR A 255 17.09 1.99 9.59
CA TYR A 255 16.14 3.01 10.07
C TYR A 255 15.68 2.75 11.51
N LEU A 256 15.55 1.48 11.90
CA LEU A 256 15.27 1.10 13.28
C LEU A 256 16.47 1.38 14.19
N ALA A 257 17.67 0.97 13.78
CA ALA A 257 18.90 1.12 14.57
C ALA A 257 19.28 2.60 14.77
N GLU A 258 19.08 3.45 13.76
CA GLU A 258 19.36 4.88 13.80
C GLU A 258 18.24 5.70 14.45
N GLY A 259 17.11 5.07 14.81
CA GLY A 259 15.96 5.72 15.45
C GLY A 259 15.12 6.58 14.48
N TRP A 260 15.38 6.53 13.16
CA TRP A 260 14.61 7.30 12.18
C TRP A 260 13.13 6.89 12.18
N LEU A 261 12.83 5.58 12.16
CA LEU A 261 11.45 5.09 12.23
C LEU A 261 10.75 5.54 13.52
N GLN A 262 11.44 5.48 14.67
CA GLN A 262 10.86 5.94 15.93
C GLN A 262 10.54 7.42 15.91
N GLN A 263 11.42 8.27 15.33
CA GLN A 263 11.15 9.68 15.14
C GLN A 263 9.92 9.93 14.26
N ARG A 264 9.76 9.16 13.18
CA ARG A 264 8.58 9.27 12.29
C ARG A 264 7.30 8.80 12.99
N VAL A 265 7.35 7.71 13.75
CA VAL A 265 6.22 7.21 14.58
C VAL A 265 5.77 8.32 15.55
N GLN A 266 6.70 8.94 16.27
CA GLN A 266 6.41 10.06 17.19
C GLN A 266 5.87 11.29 16.45
N TYR A 267 6.48 11.67 15.33
CA TYR A 267 6.04 12.80 14.51
C TYR A 267 4.58 12.65 14.04
N TRP A 268 4.17 11.44 13.69
CA TRP A 268 2.81 11.13 13.27
C TRP A 268 1.85 10.83 14.42
N GLY A 269 2.30 10.89 15.68
CA GLY A 269 1.48 10.64 16.87
C GLY A 269 0.97 9.21 16.98
N LEU A 270 1.76 8.24 16.49
CA LEU A 270 1.50 6.82 16.67
C LEU A 270 2.03 6.36 18.04
N PRO A 271 1.33 5.40 18.73
CA PRO A 271 1.73 4.88 20.03
C PRO A 271 2.91 3.90 19.99
#